data_19a02b426955718afd9294c0e8dccf56
#
_entry.id   19a02b426955718afd9294c0e8dccf56
#
_cell.length_a   1.000
_cell.length_b   1.000
_cell.length_c   1.000
_cell.angle_alpha   90.00
_cell.angle_beta   90.00
_cell.angle_gamma   90.00
#
_symmetry.space_group_name_H-M   'P 1'
#
loop_
_entity.id
_entity.type
_entity.pdbx_description
1 polymer ?
#
loop_
_entity_poly.entity_id
_entity_poly.type
_entity_poly.pdbx_seq_one_letter_code
_entity_poly.pdbx_strand_id
1 'polypeptide(L)'
;MEELNFEQIVGNTVSLAGHSFDVRACPDQYLGPLSEIIGKAQFPLRVTAEQRTGQPFLVMILESPHVDEFIGDPGPAKGFTGDMIRNFLQEAINLQDVDGFGLVLVNAIQHQCSLGISTSEHRDKIFRAVWAQGGQENFVSRLRSVLRPGDVVMNCCTKGNDFELNTPLRSLVEASVRLHFPEIQTIRRMHPASWRTKSWRGVAWRYSTETKDDSEVKTESQLTAEELEARNKDLEAQLILLKKLATKDHATFKSETETAERERSVATLSAPDALVTIKENEMVRGSSCTVLVMGDGSQRHMKTSTFDPDGSITTKAKSLVGSRIRTTCWDPKDSPGRWSSQGYFRNIYAAE
;
A
#
# COMPACT_ATOMS: atom_id res chain seq x y z
N MET A 1 10.59 7.72 28.39
CA MET A 1 10.21 6.68 27.40
C MET A 1 11.49 6.05 26.93
N GLU A 2 11.56 4.72 26.89
CA GLU A 2 12.65 4.05 26.19
C GLU A 2 12.58 4.40 24.72
N GLU A 3 13.74 4.67 24.14
CA GLU A 3 13.86 4.97 22.71
C GLU A 3 13.48 3.73 21.90
N LEU A 4 12.63 3.89 20.89
CA LEU A 4 12.17 2.80 20.04
C LEU A 4 13.36 2.18 19.29
N ASN A 5 13.75 0.96 19.63
CA ASN A 5 14.84 0.26 18.96
C ASN A 5 14.33 -0.39 17.65
N PHE A 6 14.16 0.43 16.63
CA PHE A 6 13.61 0.00 15.33
C PHE A 6 14.45 -1.11 14.68
N GLU A 7 15.77 -0.99 14.67
CA GLU A 7 16.65 -1.97 14.04
C GLU A 7 16.53 -3.35 14.67
N GLN A 8 16.48 -3.42 16.01
CA GLN A 8 16.30 -4.67 16.73
C GLN A 8 14.92 -5.31 16.43
N ILE A 9 13.85 -4.49 16.40
CA ILE A 9 12.50 -4.99 16.08
C ILE A 9 12.48 -5.55 14.67
N VAL A 10 13.07 -4.86 13.70
CA VAL A 10 13.15 -5.33 12.31
C VAL A 10 13.92 -6.65 12.24
N GLY A 11 15.12 -6.73 12.86
CA GLY A 11 15.92 -7.96 12.88
C GLY A 11 15.22 -9.17 13.49
N ASN A 12 14.35 -8.93 14.48
CA ASN A 12 13.54 -9.99 15.09
C ASN A 12 12.30 -10.38 14.26
N THR A 13 11.88 -9.53 13.31
CA THR A 13 10.64 -9.70 12.56
C THR A 13 10.86 -10.32 11.19
N VAL A 14 11.95 -9.96 10.52
CA VAL A 14 12.28 -10.40 9.16
C VAL A 14 13.78 -10.70 9.03
N SER A 15 14.14 -11.56 8.07
CA SER A 15 15.54 -11.77 7.73
C SER A 15 16.10 -10.55 7.03
N LEU A 16 17.19 -9.99 7.55
CA LEU A 16 17.86 -8.81 7.00
C LEU A 16 18.89 -9.14 5.90
N ALA A 17 19.08 -10.40 5.56
CA ALA A 17 20.05 -10.82 4.56
C ALA A 17 19.78 -10.14 3.21
N GLY A 18 20.68 -9.26 2.79
CA GLY A 18 20.60 -8.55 1.52
C GLY A 18 19.75 -7.27 1.52
N HIS A 19 19.21 -6.83 2.65
CA HIS A 19 18.44 -5.59 2.75
C HIS A 19 19.30 -4.46 3.34
N SER A 20 19.32 -3.34 2.65
CA SER A 20 19.82 -2.06 3.17
C SER A 20 18.64 -1.10 3.33
N PHE A 21 18.41 -0.62 4.54
CA PHE A 21 17.32 0.31 4.85
C PHE A 21 17.81 1.44 5.75
N ASP A 22 17.08 2.54 5.75
CA ASP A 22 17.38 3.69 6.58
C ASP A 22 16.82 3.47 7.99
N VAL A 23 17.68 3.61 9.00
CA VAL A 23 17.30 3.47 10.41
C VAL A 23 16.91 4.79 11.05
N ARG A 24 17.11 5.92 10.34
CA ARG A 24 16.75 7.24 10.86
C ARG A 24 15.22 7.36 11.00
N ALA A 25 14.79 8.19 11.94
CA ALA A 25 13.40 8.58 12.04
C ALA A 25 13.09 9.70 11.02
N CYS A 26 11.93 9.60 10.35
CA CYS A 26 11.38 10.68 9.54
C CYS A 26 10.55 11.58 10.45
N PRO A 27 10.98 12.82 10.76
CA PRO A 27 10.32 13.68 11.72
C PRO A 27 8.95 14.15 11.23
N ASP A 28 8.05 14.41 12.16
CA ASP A 28 6.79 15.07 11.87
C ASP A 28 7.06 16.53 11.48
N GLN A 29 6.41 17.03 10.42
CA GLN A 29 6.72 18.36 9.88
C GLN A 29 5.47 19.21 9.66
N TYR A 30 5.60 20.49 9.98
CA TYR A 30 4.72 21.54 9.49
C TYR A 30 5.19 21.98 8.11
N LEU A 31 4.26 22.00 7.14
CA LEU A 31 4.56 22.24 5.72
C LEU A 31 4.05 23.58 5.19
N GLY A 32 3.38 24.37 6.02
CA GLY A 32 2.88 25.69 5.66
C GLY A 32 1.34 25.80 5.66
N PRO A 33 0.80 26.98 5.36
CA PRO A 33 -0.62 27.22 5.17
C PRO A 33 -1.16 26.43 3.97
N LEU A 34 -2.38 25.91 4.04
CA LEU A 34 -2.99 25.15 2.92
C LEU A 34 -3.10 25.99 1.64
N SER A 35 -3.38 27.29 1.75
CA SER A 35 -3.42 28.23 0.62
C SER A 35 -2.09 28.35 -0.13
N GLU A 36 -0.98 28.13 0.56
CA GLU A 36 0.36 28.15 -0.01
C GLU A 36 0.87 26.78 -0.47
N ILE A 37 0.13 25.72 -0.17
CA ILE A 37 0.45 24.32 -0.53
C ILE A 37 -0.34 23.88 -1.76
N ILE A 38 -1.65 24.16 -1.78
CA ILE A 38 -2.57 23.66 -2.80
C ILE A 38 -2.21 24.23 -4.19
N GLY A 39 -2.00 23.35 -5.16
CA GLY A 39 -1.64 23.72 -6.53
C GLY A 39 -0.21 24.24 -6.72
N LYS A 40 0.65 24.11 -5.71
CA LYS A 40 2.05 24.58 -5.79
C LYS A 40 3.01 23.43 -6.15
N ALA A 41 4.14 23.80 -6.76
CA ALA A 41 5.17 22.84 -7.18
C ALA A 41 5.91 22.20 -5.99
N GLN A 42 5.98 22.90 -4.85
CA GLN A 42 6.69 22.43 -3.65
C GLN A 42 5.98 22.91 -2.38
N PHE A 43 6.28 22.29 -1.27
CA PHE A 43 5.85 22.78 0.03
C PHE A 43 6.63 24.04 0.42
N PRO A 44 5.95 25.09 0.91
CA PRO A 44 6.61 26.37 1.24
C PRO A 44 7.55 26.27 2.44
N LEU A 45 7.23 25.38 3.38
CA LEU A 45 8.00 25.17 4.60
C LEU A 45 8.29 23.68 4.82
N ARG A 46 9.31 23.39 5.60
CA ARG A 46 9.62 22.08 6.19
C ARG A 46 10.31 22.31 7.52
N VAL A 47 9.52 22.56 8.53
CA VAL A 47 9.99 22.74 9.92
C VAL A 47 9.38 21.68 10.82
N THR A 48 9.92 21.48 12.02
CA THR A 48 9.35 20.50 12.94
C THR A 48 7.91 20.87 13.31
N ALA A 49 7.07 19.88 13.58
CA ALA A 49 5.64 20.10 13.84
C ALA A 49 5.39 21.00 15.05
N GLU A 50 6.30 21.03 16.03
CA GLU A 50 6.24 21.87 17.21
C GLU A 50 6.46 23.36 16.90
N GLN A 51 7.14 23.69 15.80
CA GLN A 51 7.42 25.08 15.37
C GLN A 51 6.24 25.74 14.66
N ARG A 52 5.11 25.06 14.55
CA ARG A 52 3.90 25.63 13.98
C ARG A 52 3.41 26.84 14.80
N THR A 53 2.91 27.88 14.13
CA THR A 53 2.41 29.10 14.76
C THR A 53 0.94 29.37 14.39
N GLY A 54 0.13 29.60 15.38
CA GLY A 54 -1.10 30.40 15.36
C GLY A 54 -2.41 29.78 14.94
N GLN A 55 -2.54 29.06 13.87
CA GLN A 55 -3.83 28.68 13.25
C GLN A 55 -4.27 27.22 13.59
N PRO A 56 -5.56 26.86 13.40
CA PRO A 56 -5.91 25.44 13.40
C PRO A 56 -5.20 24.71 12.25
N PHE A 57 -4.92 23.44 12.45
CA PHE A 57 -4.13 22.64 11.53
C PHE A 57 -4.89 21.41 11.08
N LEU A 58 -4.71 21.06 9.82
CA LEU A 58 -4.99 19.72 9.32
C LEU A 58 -3.76 18.86 9.63
N VAL A 59 -3.91 17.95 10.58
CA VAL A 59 -2.88 16.96 10.92
C VAL A 59 -3.14 15.70 10.13
N MET A 60 -2.41 15.53 9.02
CA MET A 60 -2.57 14.35 8.14
C MET A 60 -1.65 13.24 8.61
N ILE A 61 -2.23 12.07 8.87
CA ILE A 61 -1.50 10.88 9.31
C ILE A 61 -1.32 9.93 8.13
N LEU A 62 -0.07 9.56 7.87
CA LEU A 62 0.34 8.49 6.96
C LEU A 62 0.83 7.29 7.77
N GLU A 63 0.98 6.09 7.17
CA GLU A 63 1.36 4.91 7.95
C GLU A 63 2.85 4.86 8.31
N SER A 64 3.74 5.01 7.31
CA SER A 64 5.19 4.99 7.48
C SER A 64 5.87 5.62 6.26
N PRO A 65 7.11 6.14 6.40
CA PRO A 65 7.81 6.80 5.31
C PRO A 65 8.26 5.82 4.22
N HIS A 66 8.29 6.31 2.98
CA HIS A 66 8.88 5.65 1.82
C HIS A 66 10.38 5.96 1.73
N VAL A 67 11.14 5.17 0.95
CA VAL A 67 12.58 5.39 0.74
C VAL A 67 12.92 6.80 0.26
N ASP A 68 12.07 7.40 -0.57
CA ASP A 68 12.28 8.76 -1.10
C ASP A 68 12.29 9.83 -0.01
N GLU A 69 11.65 9.56 1.13
CA GLU A 69 11.55 10.48 2.25
C GLU A 69 12.85 10.61 3.06
N PHE A 70 13.81 9.70 2.81
CA PHE A 70 15.15 9.71 3.43
C PHE A 70 16.26 10.28 2.52
N ILE A 71 15.93 10.73 1.32
CA ILE A 71 16.90 11.40 0.44
C ILE A 71 17.27 12.75 1.05
N GLY A 72 18.53 12.90 1.43
CA GLY A 72 19.02 14.04 2.21
C GLY A 72 18.48 14.01 3.65
N ASP A 73 18.02 15.16 4.14
CA ASP A 73 17.38 15.24 5.47
C ASP A 73 16.01 14.52 5.43
N PRO A 74 15.72 13.62 6.38
CA PRO A 74 14.43 12.93 6.39
C PRO A 74 13.25 13.91 6.51
N GLY A 75 12.18 13.61 5.76
CA GLY A 75 10.96 14.43 5.85
C GLY A 75 9.79 13.80 5.09
N PRO A 76 8.55 13.88 5.63
CA PRO A 76 7.39 13.22 5.07
C PRO A 76 7.01 13.79 3.69
N ALA A 77 6.45 12.94 2.84
CA ALA A 77 5.88 13.28 1.54
C ALA A 77 6.86 14.05 0.60
N LYS A 78 8.11 13.61 0.52
CA LYS A 78 9.09 14.16 -0.45
C LYS A 78 8.89 13.65 -1.87
N GLY A 79 8.32 12.48 -2.06
CA GLY A 79 8.08 11.83 -3.34
C GLY A 79 6.65 12.02 -3.85
N PHE A 80 6.17 11.01 -4.59
CA PHE A 80 4.86 10.97 -5.23
C PHE A 80 3.68 11.31 -4.32
N THR A 81 3.72 10.89 -3.06
CA THR A 81 2.70 11.22 -2.05
C THR A 81 2.57 12.74 -1.87
N GLY A 82 3.69 13.45 -1.82
CA GLY A 82 3.68 14.91 -1.72
C GLY A 82 3.10 15.59 -2.95
N ASP A 83 3.39 15.09 -4.15
CA ASP A 83 2.78 15.60 -5.37
C ASP A 83 1.26 15.45 -5.35
N MET A 84 0.76 14.30 -4.89
CA MET A 84 -0.67 14.05 -4.78
C MET A 84 -1.34 14.95 -3.75
N ILE A 85 -0.69 15.20 -2.62
CA ILE A 85 -1.18 16.14 -1.61
C ILE A 85 -1.31 17.53 -2.22
N ARG A 86 -0.26 18.08 -2.81
CA ARG A 86 -0.29 19.43 -3.39
C ARG A 86 -1.34 19.60 -4.49
N ASN A 87 -1.52 18.59 -5.31
CA ASN A 87 -2.42 18.67 -6.46
C ASN A 87 -3.90 18.41 -6.11
N PHE A 88 -4.18 17.58 -5.10
CA PHE A 88 -5.53 17.05 -4.89
C PHE A 88 -6.07 17.18 -3.47
N LEU A 89 -5.32 17.77 -2.54
CA LEU A 89 -5.75 17.90 -1.15
C LEU A 89 -7.09 18.64 -1.04
N GLN A 90 -7.28 19.71 -1.78
CA GLN A 90 -8.53 20.50 -1.75
C GLN A 90 -9.75 19.64 -2.11
N GLU A 91 -9.65 18.81 -3.17
CA GLU A 91 -10.73 17.90 -3.56
C GLU A 91 -10.92 16.78 -2.54
N ALA A 92 -9.84 16.33 -1.90
CA ALA A 92 -9.88 15.24 -0.95
C ALA A 92 -10.49 15.64 0.40
N ILE A 93 -10.26 16.86 0.85
CA ILE A 93 -10.76 17.32 2.16
C ILE A 93 -12.26 17.57 2.12
N ASN A 94 -12.78 18.14 1.03
CA ASN A 94 -14.16 18.61 0.90
C ASN A 94 -14.59 19.53 2.06
N LEU A 95 -13.64 20.36 2.55
CA LEU A 95 -13.90 21.39 3.54
C LEU A 95 -14.12 22.72 2.82
N GLN A 96 -15.20 23.40 3.15
CA GLN A 96 -15.56 24.69 2.52
C GLN A 96 -14.66 25.85 3.00
N ASP A 97 -14.01 25.71 4.17
CA ASP A 97 -13.23 26.77 4.82
C ASP A 97 -11.81 26.30 5.14
N VAL A 98 -11.00 25.98 4.13
CA VAL A 98 -9.59 25.60 4.32
C VAL A 98 -8.65 26.82 4.43
N ASP A 99 -9.11 28.01 4.14
CA ASP A 99 -8.27 29.21 4.01
C ASP A 99 -7.53 29.60 5.30
N GLY A 100 -7.96 29.10 6.46
CA GLY A 100 -7.31 29.33 7.73
C GLY A 100 -6.41 28.19 8.26
N PHE A 101 -6.34 27.05 7.57
CA PHE A 101 -5.61 25.89 8.07
C PHE A 101 -4.16 25.83 7.58
N GLY A 102 -3.28 25.34 8.44
CA GLY A 102 -1.96 24.87 8.05
C GLY A 102 -1.93 23.33 7.94
N LEU A 103 -0.91 22.78 7.26
CA LEU A 103 -0.71 21.34 7.12
C LEU A 103 0.43 20.84 8.00
N VAL A 104 0.13 19.86 8.84
CA VAL A 104 1.13 19.05 9.53
C VAL A 104 1.06 17.63 8.98
N LEU A 105 2.20 17.04 8.62
CA LEU A 105 2.31 15.62 8.26
C LEU A 105 2.95 14.82 9.40
N VAL A 106 2.32 13.71 9.72
CA VAL A 106 2.74 12.78 10.77
C VAL A 106 2.75 11.37 10.17
N ASN A 107 3.87 10.65 10.31
CA ASN A 107 3.89 9.21 10.05
C ASN A 107 3.52 8.46 11.34
N ALA A 108 2.58 7.51 11.28
CA ALA A 108 2.22 6.70 12.45
C ALA A 108 3.46 5.98 13.01
N ILE A 109 4.28 5.39 12.13
CA ILE A 109 5.64 4.93 12.43
C ILE A 109 6.62 5.83 11.67
N GLN A 110 7.58 6.44 12.37
CA GLN A 110 8.55 7.34 11.75
C GLN A 110 9.68 6.65 10.98
N HIS A 111 9.73 5.31 11.00
CA HIS A 111 10.77 4.53 10.37
C HIS A 111 10.27 3.79 9.12
N GLN A 112 11.20 3.47 8.22
CA GLN A 112 10.90 2.85 6.92
C GLN A 112 10.47 1.38 7.05
N CYS A 113 9.18 1.12 7.25
CA CYS A 113 8.66 -0.24 7.40
C CYS A 113 8.77 -1.10 6.12
N SER A 114 8.94 -0.50 4.94
CA SER A 114 9.11 -1.21 3.66
C SER A 114 10.54 -1.68 3.38
N LEU A 115 11.53 -1.30 4.18
CA LEU A 115 12.96 -1.61 4.02
C LEU A 115 13.52 -1.27 2.64
N GLY A 116 13.03 -0.22 1.98
CA GLY A 116 13.52 0.22 0.67
C GLY A 116 13.04 -0.61 -0.52
N ILE A 117 12.20 -1.62 -0.29
CA ILE A 117 11.71 -2.56 -1.29
C ILE A 117 10.20 -2.33 -1.53
N SER A 118 9.60 -3.25 -2.27
CA SER A 118 8.15 -3.28 -2.47
C SER A 118 7.40 -3.24 -1.13
N THR A 119 6.44 -2.33 -1.01
CA THR A 119 5.58 -2.23 0.18
C THR A 119 4.77 -3.51 0.44
N SER A 120 4.71 -4.45 -0.50
CA SER A 120 3.99 -5.72 -0.36
C SER A 120 4.74 -6.76 0.46
N GLU A 121 6.06 -6.64 0.65
CA GLU A 121 6.86 -7.71 1.26
C GLU A 121 6.96 -7.59 2.79
N HIS A 122 7.41 -6.45 3.29
CA HIS A 122 7.80 -6.32 4.69
C HIS A 122 6.97 -5.30 5.47
N ARG A 123 6.43 -4.27 4.79
CA ARG A 123 5.80 -3.13 5.44
C ARG A 123 4.80 -3.51 6.51
N ASP A 124 3.86 -4.38 6.20
CA ASP A 124 2.75 -4.69 7.11
C ASP A 124 3.24 -5.45 8.36
N LYS A 125 4.14 -6.41 8.17
CA LYS A 125 4.72 -7.19 9.28
C LYS A 125 5.55 -6.29 10.21
N ILE A 126 6.43 -5.45 9.63
CA ILE A 126 7.28 -4.54 10.39
C ILE A 126 6.44 -3.47 11.07
N PHE A 127 5.48 -2.86 10.37
CA PHE A 127 4.57 -1.89 10.98
C PHE A 127 3.90 -2.46 12.23
N ARG A 128 3.32 -3.67 12.14
CA ARG A 128 2.64 -4.30 13.27
C ARG A 128 3.59 -4.64 14.42
N ALA A 129 4.78 -5.15 14.11
CA ALA A 129 5.77 -5.46 15.11
C ALA A 129 6.24 -4.20 15.87
N VAL A 130 6.52 -3.13 15.13
CA VAL A 130 6.92 -1.83 15.70
C VAL A 130 5.76 -1.22 16.49
N TRP A 131 4.54 -1.25 15.94
CA TRP A 131 3.34 -0.73 16.60
C TRP A 131 3.10 -1.38 17.96
N ALA A 132 3.25 -2.70 18.04
CA ALA A 132 3.05 -3.47 19.27
C ALA A 132 4.21 -3.35 20.29
N GLN A 133 5.39 -2.90 19.87
CA GLN A 133 6.59 -2.82 20.69
C GLN A 133 6.99 -1.36 20.99
N GLY A 134 6.03 -0.49 21.28
CA GLY A 134 6.25 0.89 21.68
C GLY A 134 5.98 1.93 20.59
N GLY A 135 5.74 1.50 19.33
CA GLY A 135 5.43 2.41 18.22
C GLY A 135 4.11 3.17 18.41
N GLN A 136 3.09 2.50 18.99
CA GLN A 136 1.82 3.16 19.32
C GLN A 136 2.00 4.24 20.37
N GLU A 137 2.71 3.95 21.45
CA GLU A 137 2.98 4.90 22.54
C GLU A 137 3.80 6.08 22.06
N ASN A 138 4.81 5.82 21.22
CA ASN A 138 5.60 6.86 20.56
C ASN A 138 4.71 7.75 19.70
N PHE A 139 3.86 7.18 18.83
CA PHE A 139 2.91 7.90 18.00
C PHE A 139 1.98 8.78 18.82
N VAL A 140 1.36 8.24 19.87
CA VAL A 140 0.44 8.97 20.76
C VAL A 140 1.16 10.13 21.48
N SER A 141 2.39 9.91 21.93
CA SER A 141 3.20 10.94 22.58
C SER A 141 3.53 12.10 21.62
N ARG A 142 3.96 11.80 20.40
CA ARG A 142 4.24 12.79 19.36
C ARG A 142 2.97 13.55 18.96
N LEU A 143 1.89 12.82 18.74
CA LEU A 143 0.61 13.44 18.35
C LEU A 143 0.10 14.38 19.47
N ARG A 144 0.30 14.04 20.74
CA ARG A 144 -0.04 14.88 21.90
C ARG A 144 0.79 16.17 21.96
N SER A 145 2.06 16.13 21.53
CA SER A 145 2.89 17.35 21.44
C SER A 145 2.46 18.28 20.30
N VAL A 146 1.88 17.72 19.25
CA VAL A 146 1.48 18.43 18.04
C VAL A 146 0.05 18.98 18.14
N LEU A 147 -0.92 18.19 18.60
CA LEU A 147 -2.34 18.55 18.58
C LEU A 147 -2.69 19.69 19.53
N ARG A 148 -3.58 20.57 19.09
CA ARG A 148 -4.17 21.68 19.85
C ARG A 148 -5.67 21.75 19.61
N PRO A 149 -6.44 22.41 20.51
CA PRO A 149 -7.86 22.65 20.28
C PRO A 149 -8.11 23.34 18.94
N GLY A 150 -9.09 22.85 18.18
CA GLY A 150 -9.43 23.35 16.84
C GLY A 150 -8.71 22.66 15.68
N ASP A 151 -7.71 21.81 15.95
CA ASP A 151 -7.09 20.99 14.92
C ASP A 151 -8.03 19.88 14.44
N VAL A 152 -7.84 19.47 13.18
CA VAL A 152 -8.54 18.34 12.57
C VAL A 152 -7.52 17.25 12.20
N VAL A 153 -7.74 16.04 12.65
CA VAL A 153 -6.91 14.88 12.28
C VAL A 153 -7.49 14.23 11.04
N MET A 154 -6.66 14.02 10.01
CA MET A 154 -7.04 13.29 8.81
C MET A 154 -6.22 12.01 8.70
N ASN A 155 -6.87 10.87 8.95
CA ASN A 155 -6.22 9.56 8.81
C ASN A 155 -6.23 9.12 7.34
N CYS A 156 -5.04 9.15 6.73
CA CYS A 156 -4.77 8.73 5.35
C CYS A 156 -3.89 7.47 5.27
N CYS A 157 -3.76 6.71 6.35
CA CYS A 157 -3.01 5.46 6.34
C CYS A 157 -3.58 4.44 5.35
N THR A 158 -2.76 3.56 4.82
CA THR A 158 -3.20 2.47 3.95
C THR A 158 -3.89 1.37 4.77
N LYS A 159 -4.67 0.52 4.06
CA LYS A 159 -5.24 -0.67 4.70
C LYS A 159 -4.20 -1.76 5.00
N GLY A 160 -3.06 -1.72 4.32
CA GLY A 160 -2.09 -2.81 4.29
C GLY A 160 -2.40 -3.83 3.18
N ASN A 161 -1.52 -4.82 3.04
CA ASN A 161 -1.68 -5.92 2.08
C ASN A 161 -2.23 -7.19 2.74
N ASP A 162 -2.05 -7.34 4.06
CA ASP A 162 -2.49 -8.48 4.86
C ASP A 162 -3.84 -8.27 5.56
N PHE A 163 -4.62 -7.28 5.12
CA PHE A 163 -5.87 -6.83 5.75
C PHE A 163 -7.00 -7.88 5.73
N GLU A 164 -6.91 -8.90 4.90
CA GLU A 164 -7.88 -10.01 4.88
C GLU A 164 -7.72 -10.94 6.08
N LEU A 165 -6.49 -11.05 6.60
CA LEU A 165 -6.16 -11.90 7.74
C LEU A 165 -5.96 -11.11 9.03
N ASN A 166 -5.77 -9.81 8.94
CA ASN A 166 -5.40 -8.94 10.05
C ASN A 166 -6.20 -7.64 10.04
N THR A 167 -6.32 -6.99 11.19
CA THR A 167 -6.87 -5.63 11.28
C THR A 167 -6.11 -4.69 10.32
N PRO A 168 -6.79 -3.93 9.45
CA PRO A 168 -6.14 -2.98 8.55
C PRO A 168 -5.24 -1.99 9.30
N LEU A 169 -4.07 -1.65 8.74
CA LEU A 169 -3.12 -0.73 9.39
C LEU A 169 -3.78 0.61 9.75
N ARG A 170 -4.56 1.18 8.82
CA ARG A 170 -5.33 2.41 9.04
C ARG A 170 -6.30 2.32 10.22
N SER A 171 -6.85 1.12 10.48
CA SER A 171 -7.79 0.89 11.59
C SER A 171 -7.07 0.82 12.95
N LEU A 172 -5.84 0.30 13.00
CA LEU A 172 -4.99 0.35 14.20
C LEU A 172 -4.70 1.80 14.59
N VAL A 173 -4.33 2.63 13.62
CA VAL A 173 -4.06 4.06 13.84
C VAL A 173 -5.33 4.80 14.25
N GLU A 174 -6.46 4.54 13.59
CA GLU A 174 -7.76 5.15 13.92
C GLU A 174 -8.20 4.81 15.34
N ALA A 175 -8.08 3.54 15.74
CA ALA A 175 -8.39 3.10 17.11
C ALA A 175 -7.56 3.87 18.15
N SER A 176 -6.27 4.04 17.88
CA SER A 176 -5.37 4.78 18.77
C SER A 176 -5.74 6.27 18.85
N VAL A 177 -6.05 6.92 17.73
CA VAL A 177 -6.48 8.33 17.73
C VAL A 177 -7.76 8.50 18.53
N ARG A 178 -8.79 7.69 18.27
CA ARG A 178 -10.07 7.75 18.99
C ARG A 178 -9.96 7.49 20.48
N LEU A 179 -9.08 6.57 20.88
CA LEU A 179 -8.87 6.23 22.28
C LEU A 179 -8.20 7.37 23.05
N HIS A 180 -7.18 8.01 22.44
CA HIS A 180 -6.32 8.95 23.15
C HIS A 180 -6.69 10.42 22.93
N PHE A 181 -7.52 10.72 21.91
CA PHE A 181 -7.93 12.07 21.49
C PHE A 181 -9.41 12.11 21.10
N PRO A 182 -10.32 11.69 22.00
CA PRO A 182 -11.74 11.56 21.69
C PRO A 182 -12.42 12.90 21.35
N GLU A 183 -11.85 14.02 21.81
CA GLU A 183 -12.35 15.38 21.59
C GLU A 183 -11.91 15.97 20.24
N ILE A 184 -10.95 15.36 19.57
CA ILE A 184 -10.40 15.90 18.30
C ILE A 184 -11.27 15.42 17.15
N GLN A 185 -11.67 16.36 16.31
CA GLN A 185 -12.37 16.02 15.06
C GLN A 185 -11.48 15.16 14.18
N THR A 186 -11.97 13.99 13.78
CA THR A 186 -11.27 13.06 12.89
C THR A 186 -11.99 12.89 11.58
N ILE A 187 -11.27 12.92 10.47
CA ILE A 187 -11.76 12.57 9.14
C ILE A 187 -10.90 11.44 8.57
N ARG A 188 -11.49 10.63 7.72
CA ARG A 188 -10.83 9.47 7.10
C ARG A 188 -10.79 9.65 5.60
N ARG A 189 -9.63 9.49 5.00
CA ARG A 189 -9.45 9.60 3.55
C ARG A 189 -8.55 8.46 3.04
N MET A 190 -8.78 8.08 1.79
CA MET A 190 -7.86 7.16 1.12
C MET A 190 -6.46 7.76 1.09
N HIS A 191 -5.44 6.89 1.10
CA HIS A 191 -4.04 7.33 1.04
C HIS A 191 -3.80 8.25 -0.17
N PRO A 192 -3.03 9.34 -0.02
CA PRO A 192 -2.84 10.33 -1.08
C PRO A 192 -2.34 9.75 -2.41
N ALA A 193 -1.52 8.70 -2.39
CA ALA A 193 -1.09 8.04 -3.63
C ALA A 193 -2.25 7.54 -4.51
N SER A 194 -3.44 7.29 -3.94
CA SER A 194 -4.64 6.89 -4.68
C SER A 194 -5.40 8.08 -5.30
N TRP A 195 -5.13 9.31 -4.89
CA TRP A 195 -5.87 10.51 -5.35
C TRP A 195 -5.60 10.86 -6.81
N ARG A 196 -4.59 10.26 -7.44
CA ARG A 196 -4.42 10.33 -8.91
C ARG A 196 -5.71 9.94 -9.63
N THR A 197 -6.42 8.94 -9.12
CA THR A 197 -7.72 8.51 -9.63
C THR A 197 -8.83 9.36 -9.02
N LYS A 198 -9.55 10.14 -9.85
CA LYS A 198 -10.56 11.11 -9.40
C LYS A 198 -11.63 10.51 -8.48
N SER A 199 -12.07 9.28 -8.75
CA SER A 199 -13.07 8.57 -7.93
C SER A 199 -12.63 8.25 -6.50
N TRP A 200 -11.34 8.35 -6.19
CA TRP A 200 -10.80 8.12 -4.84
C TRP A 200 -10.60 9.40 -4.03
N ARG A 201 -10.71 10.58 -4.67
CA ARG A 201 -10.60 11.87 -3.98
C ARG A 201 -11.83 12.09 -3.13
N GLY A 202 -11.67 12.53 -1.92
CA GLY A 202 -12.77 12.76 -0.97
C GLY A 202 -13.45 11.49 -0.43
N VAL A 203 -13.09 10.30 -0.89
CA VAL A 203 -13.65 9.04 -0.40
C VAL A 203 -13.14 8.75 1.01
N ALA A 204 -14.08 8.65 1.96
CA ALA A 204 -13.81 8.17 3.30
C ALA A 204 -13.77 6.64 3.31
N TRP A 205 -12.72 6.06 3.88
CA TRP A 205 -12.73 4.63 4.15
C TRP A 205 -13.55 4.33 5.41
N ARG A 206 -14.19 3.16 5.45
CA ARG A 206 -15.02 2.74 6.59
C ARG A 206 -14.16 2.16 7.70
N TYR A 207 -14.45 2.54 8.92
CA TYR A 207 -13.87 1.93 10.11
C TYR A 207 -14.75 0.72 10.50
N SER A 208 -14.14 -0.43 10.72
CA SER A 208 -14.87 -1.70 10.87
C SER A 208 -15.76 -1.80 12.12
N THR A 209 -15.63 -0.90 13.08
CA THR A 209 -16.55 -0.80 14.22
C THR A 209 -17.78 0.06 13.95
N GLU A 210 -17.82 0.78 12.81
CA GLU A 210 -19.04 1.44 12.36
C GLU A 210 -19.89 0.40 11.64
N THR A 211 -20.70 -0.33 12.39
CA THR A 211 -21.76 -1.18 11.86
C THR A 211 -22.71 -0.33 11.01
N LYS A 212 -23.22 -0.92 9.96
CA LYS A 212 -24.30 -0.34 9.16
C LYS A 212 -25.41 0.07 10.13
N ASP A 213 -25.80 1.35 10.05
CA ASP A 213 -26.94 1.95 10.75
C ASP A 213 -27.09 1.52 12.22
N ASP A 214 -27.01 2.51 13.13
CA ASP A 214 -27.42 2.39 14.53
C ASP A 214 -28.94 2.23 14.70
N SER A 215 -29.62 1.70 13.72
CA SER A 215 -30.99 1.19 13.85
C SER A 215 -30.91 -0.33 14.08
N GLU A 216 -30.83 -0.72 15.36
CA GLU A 216 -31.15 -2.06 15.85
C GLU A 216 -30.24 -3.23 15.45
N VAL A 217 -28.94 -3.16 15.72
CA VAL A 217 -28.17 -4.39 15.94
C VAL A 217 -28.09 -4.67 17.42
N LYS A 218 -29.00 -5.51 17.93
CA LYS A 218 -28.88 -6.11 19.26
C LYS A 218 -27.50 -6.80 19.34
N THR A 219 -26.73 -6.51 20.38
CA THR A 219 -25.53 -7.28 20.68
C THR A 219 -25.90 -8.74 20.95
N GLU A 220 -24.98 -9.68 20.75
CA GLU A 220 -25.22 -11.11 21.00
C GLU A 220 -25.77 -11.39 22.41
N SER A 221 -25.40 -10.56 23.40
CA SER A 221 -25.93 -10.58 24.77
C SER A 221 -27.36 -10.03 24.91
N GLN A 222 -27.92 -9.43 23.88
CA GLN A 222 -29.28 -8.86 23.85
C GLN A 222 -30.24 -9.68 22.98
N LEU A 223 -29.73 -10.72 22.29
CA LEU A 223 -30.55 -11.64 21.52
C LEU A 223 -31.29 -12.60 22.46
N THR A 224 -32.56 -12.81 22.21
CA THR A 224 -33.33 -13.84 22.90
C THR A 224 -32.87 -15.25 22.49
N ALA A 225 -33.12 -16.25 23.30
CA ALA A 225 -32.80 -17.64 22.99
C ALA A 225 -33.38 -18.09 21.63
N GLU A 226 -34.58 -17.61 21.28
CA GLU A 226 -35.27 -17.90 20.01
C GLU A 226 -34.56 -17.24 18.81
N GLU A 227 -34.07 -16.00 18.96
CA GLU A 227 -33.31 -15.29 17.93
C GLU A 227 -31.94 -15.95 17.68
N LEU A 228 -31.28 -16.42 18.72
CA LEU A 228 -30.03 -17.19 18.62
C LEU A 228 -30.23 -18.54 17.93
N GLU A 229 -31.31 -19.24 18.27
CA GLU A 229 -31.63 -20.52 17.65
C GLU A 229 -31.98 -20.36 16.14
N ALA A 230 -32.76 -19.31 15.80
CA ALA A 230 -33.06 -18.98 14.41
C ALA A 230 -31.79 -18.66 13.59
N ARG A 231 -30.86 -17.89 14.19
CA ARG A 231 -29.58 -17.53 13.57
C ARG A 231 -28.66 -18.74 13.40
N ASN A 232 -28.60 -19.64 14.37
CA ASN A 232 -27.84 -20.88 14.26
C ASN A 232 -28.40 -21.79 13.18
N LYS A 233 -29.73 -21.90 13.07
CA LYS A 233 -30.38 -22.68 12.01
C LYS A 233 -30.13 -22.11 10.61
N ASP A 234 -30.06 -20.80 10.45
CA ASP A 234 -29.72 -20.14 9.20
C ASP A 234 -28.23 -20.39 8.84
N LEU A 235 -27.32 -20.28 9.80
CA LEU A 235 -25.90 -20.59 9.61
C LEU A 235 -25.66 -22.07 9.24
N GLU A 236 -26.38 -22.99 9.86
CA GLU A 236 -26.32 -24.42 9.51
C GLU A 236 -26.85 -24.67 8.08
N ALA A 237 -27.93 -24.00 7.68
CA ALA A 237 -28.45 -24.09 6.31
C ALA A 237 -27.45 -23.54 5.27
N GLN A 238 -26.80 -22.42 5.56
CA GLN A 238 -25.75 -21.84 4.73
C GLN A 238 -24.51 -22.79 4.63
N LEU A 239 -24.12 -23.41 5.75
CA LEU A 239 -23.02 -24.37 5.78
C LEU A 239 -23.32 -25.63 4.94
N ILE A 240 -24.57 -26.12 5.00
CA ILE A 240 -25.02 -27.25 4.18
C ILE A 240 -25.02 -26.89 2.70
N LEU A 241 -25.46 -25.67 2.35
CA LEU A 241 -25.45 -25.17 0.97
C LEU A 241 -24.00 -25.05 0.44
N LEU A 242 -23.09 -24.48 1.23
CA LEU A 242 -21.67 -24.36 0.87
C LEU A 242 -21.01 -25.74 0.71
N LYS A 243 -21.31 -26.69 1.59
CA LYS A 243 -20.82 -28.08 1.45
C LYS A 243 -21.36 -28.77 0.19
N LYS A 244 -22.62 -28.53 -0.18
CA LYS A 244 -23.22 -29.06 -1.42
C LYS A 244 -22.62 -28.44 -2.67
N LEU A 245 -22.32 -27.14 -2.66
CA LEU A 245 -21.61 -26.47 -3.75
C LEU A 245 -20.19 -27.01 -3.90
N ALA A 246 -19.43 -27.11 -2.80
CA ALA A 246 -18.06 -27.63 -2.82
C ALA A 246 -17.98 -29.09 -3.30
N THR A 247 -18.98 -29.92 -3.00
CA THR A 247 -19.01 -31.33 -3.50
C THR A 247 -19.47 -31.44 -4.96
N LYS A 248 -20.30 -30.52 -5.44
CA LYS A 248 -20.75 -30.49 -6.83
C LYS A 248 -19.63 -30.01 -7.77
N ASP A 249 -18.86 -29.02 -7.33
CA ASP A 249 -17.72 -28.53 -8.09
C ASP A 249 -16.58 -29.54 -8.19
N HIS A 250 -16.39 -30.40 -7.18
CA HIS A 250 -15.31 -31.41 -7.20
C HIS A 250 -15.53 -32.56 -8.16
N ALA A 251 -16.79 -32.93 -8.45
CA ALA A 251 -17.11 -34.06 -9.35
C ALA A 251 -17.13 -33.66 -10.84
N THR A 252 -17.53 -32.40 -11.13
CA THR A 252 -17.56 -31.85 -12.50
C THR A 252 -16.17 -31.33 -12.92
N PHE A 253 -15.37 -30.87 -11.95
CA PHE A 253 -14.06 -30.26 -12.18
C PHE A 253 -13.00 -31.27 -12.67
N LYS A 254 -13.09 -32.54 -12.31
CA LYS A 254 -12.04 -33.51 -12.61
C LYS A 254 -12.07 -34.08 -14.04
N SER A 255 -13.20 -34.06 -14.74
CA SER A 255 -13.30 -34.55 -16.13
C SER A 255 -13.16 -33.43 -17.19
N GLU A 256 -13.49 -32.20 -16.81
CA GLU A 256 -13.36 -31.01 -17.70
C GLU A 256 -11.97 -30.39 -17.64
N THR A 257 -11.23 -30.54 -16.53
CA THR A 257 -9.89 -29.98 -16.34
C THR A 257 -8.83 -30.59 -17.24
N GLU A 258 -8.81 -31.90 -17.45
CA GLU A 258 -7.74 -32.53 -18.26
C GLU A 258 -7.83 -32.21 -19.75
N THR A 259 -9.03 -32.04 -20.29
CA THR A 259 -9.22 -31.64 -21.71
C THR A 259 -9.05 -30.12 -21.88
N ALA A 260 -9.58 -29.33 -20.95
CA ALA A 260 -9.47 -27.87 -20.97
C ALA A 260 -8.05 -27.36 -20.69
N GLU A 261 -7.27 -28.07 -19.86
CA GLU A 261 -5.85 -27.71 -19.62
C GLU A 261 -4.99 -27.93 -20.85
N ARG A 262 -5.25 -29.00 -21.62
CA ARG A 262 -4.50 -29.28 -22.85
C ARG A 262 -4.82 -28.30 -23.96
N GLU A 263 -6.08 -27.90 -24.12
CA GLU A 263 -6.50 -26.86 -25.08
C GLU A 263 -6.08 -25.44 -24.65
N ARG A 264 -6.14 -25.13 -23.36
CA ARG A 264 -5.65 -23.87 -22.79
C ARG A 264 -4.14 -23.71 -22.94
N SER A 265 -3.35 -24.77 -22.74
CA SER A 265 -1.89 -24.68 -22.87
C SER A 265 -1.46 -24.35 -24.30
N VAL A 266 -2.09 -24.93 -25.33
CA VAL A 266 -1.78 -24.64 -26.74
C VAL A 266 -2.26 -23.25 -27.13
N ALA A 267 -3.47 -22.84 -26.72
CA ALA A 267 -4.00 -21.50 -26.99
C ALA A 267 -3.23 -20.41 -26.23
N THR A 268 -2.74 -20.72 -25.03
CA THR A 268 -1.93 -19.79 -24.23
C THR A 268 -0.56 -19.55 -24.85
N LEU A 269 0.08 -20.58 -25.41
CA LEU A 269 1.39 -20.45 -26.08
C LEU A 269 1.32 -19.66 -27.39
N SER A 270 0.17 -19.58 -28.02
CA SER A 270 -0.04 -18.78 -29.25
C SER A 270 -0.55 -17.36 -28.97
N ALA A 271 -0.91 -17.03 -27.74
CA ALA A 271 -1.37 -15.70 -27.39
C ALA A 271 -0.22 -14.67 -27.47
N PRO A 272 -0.47 -13.46 -27.96
CA PRO A 272 0.58 -12.44 -28.09
C PRO A 272 1.30 -12.09 -26.77
N ASP A 273 0.60 -12.23 -25.64
CA ASP A 273 1.09 -11.95 -24.29
C ASP A 273 1.59 -13.21 -23.57
N ALA A 274 1.64 -14.37 -24.22
CA ALA A 274 2.18 -15.60 -23.64
C ALA A 274 3.71 -15.60 -23.71
N LEU A 275 4.36 -16.04 -22.61
CA LEU A 275 5.81 -16.25 -22.58
C LEU A 275 6.14 -17.66 -23.10
N VAL A 276 6.77 -17.72 -24.26
CA VAL A 276 7.11 -18.99 -24.92
C VAL A 276 8.42 -19.55 -24.43
N THR A 277 9.46 -18.70 -24.34
CA THR A 277 10.78 -19.12 -23.88
C THR A 277 11.61 -17.92 -23.39
N ILE A 278 12.72 -18.23 -22.74
CA ILE A 278 13.68 -17.24 -22.21
C ILE A 278 15.07 -17.56 -22.77
N LYS A 279 15.79 -16.52 -23.16
CA LYS A 279 17.21 -16.62 -23.49
C LYS A 279 17.99 -15.81 -22.45
N GLU A 280 18.95 -16.44 -21.81
CA GLU A 280 19.81 -15.80 -20.81
C GLU A 280 21.12 -15.37 -21.44
N ASN A 281 21.70 -14.33 -20.88
CA ASN A 281 23.01 -13.81 -21.29
C ASN A 281 23.09 -13.47 -22.81
N GLU A 282 21.96 -13.17 -23.43
CA GLU A 282 21.92 -12.73 -24.83
C GLU A 282 22.57 -11.35 -24.95
N MET A 283 23.46 -11.20 -25.92
CA MET A 283 24.12 -9.91 -26.16
C MET A 283 23.25 -8.99 -26.99
N VAL A 284 22.64 -8.00 -26.35
CA VAL A 284 21.78 -7.01 -26.97
C VAL A 284 22.42 -5.63 -26.86
N ARG A 285 22.84 -5.06 -28.00
CA ARG A 285 23.52 -3.75 -28.07
C ARG A 285 24.71 -3.62 -27.10
N GLY A 286 25.54 -4.67 -27.02
CA GLY A 286 26.73 -4.69 -26.18
C GLY A 286 26.49 -4.88 -24.69
N SER A 287 25.30 -5.26 -24.30
CA SER A 287 24.97 -5.58 -22.90
C SER A 287 24.41 -6.98 -22.79
N SER A 288 24.75 -7.70 -21.74
CA SER A 288 24.15 -9.00 -21.40
C SER A 288 22.73 -8.77 -20.91
N CYS A 289 21.78 -9.45 -21.53
CA CYS A 289 20.34 -9.31 -21.28
C CYS A 289 19.69 -10.67 -21.05
N THR A 290 18.64 -10.67 -20.24
CA THR A 290 17.61 -11.70 -20.26
C THR A 290 16.56 -11.31 -21.28
N VAL A 291 16.24 -12.21 -22.21
CA VAL A 291 15.30 -11.96 -23.32
C VAL A 291 14.09 -12.87 -23.17
N LEU A 292 12.90 -12.29 -23.09
CA LEU A 292 11.63 -13.00 -23.11
C LEU A 292 11.17 -13.09 -24.58
N VAL A 293 10.77 -14.27 -25.04
CA VAL A 293 10.17 -14.47 -26.37
C VAL A 293 8.69 -14.71 -26.18
N MET A 294 7.87 -13.87 -26.76
CA MET A 294 6.41 -13.86 -26.63
C MET A 294 5.73 -14.76 -27.69
N GLY A 295 4.46 -15.07 -27.51
CA GLY A 295 3.69 -15.91 -28.42
C GLY A 295 3.51 -15.36 -29.83
N ASP A 296 3.59 -14.04 -29.99
CA ASP A 296 3.61 -13.38 -31.30
C ASP A 296 5.00 -13.28 -31.93
N GLY A 297 6.03 -13.88 -31.31
CA GLY A 297 7.41 -13.81 -31.74
C GLY A 297 8.14 -12.53 -31.33
N SER A 298 7.46 -11.56 -30.72
CA SER A 298 8.11 -10.36 -30.20
C SER A 298 9.07 -10.69 -29.06
N GLN A 299 10.05 -9.82 -28.84
CA GLN A 299 11.06 -10.02 -27.79
C GLN A 299 11.07 -8.83 -26.85
N ARG A 300 11.26 -9.13 -25.55
CA ARG A 300 11.44 -8.13 -24.50
C ARG A 300 12.77 -8.36 -23.80
N HIS A 301 13.54 -7.30 -23.62
CA HIS A 301 14.90 -7.37 -23.12
C HIS A 301 15.03 -6.73 -21.75
N MET A 302 15.87 -7.29 -20.90
CA MET A 302 16.22 -6.72 -19.60
C MET A 302 17.72 -6.80 -19.43
N LYS A 303 18.38 -5.66 -19.21
CA LYS A 303 19.81 -5.64 -18.91
C LYS A 303 20.06 -6.26 -17.54
N THR A 304 20.65 -7.46 -17.55
CA THR A 304 20.81 -8.30 -16.35
C THR A 304 21.63 -7.61 -15.26
N SER A 305 22.77 -7.03 -15.60
CA SER A 305 23.65 -6.36 -14.64
C SER A 305 23.04 -5.12 -13.96
N THR A 306 22.00 -4.53 -14.54
CA THR A 306 21.38 -3.30 -14.02
C THR A 306 20.08 -3.55 -13.28
N PHE A 307 19.27 -4.50 -13.76
CA PHE A 307 17.91 -4.69 -13.27
C PHE A 307 17.66 -6.04 -12.61
N ASP A 308 18.59 -6.98 -12.73
CA ASP A 308 18.50 -8.33 -12.15
C ASP A 308 19.86 -8.86 -11.73
N PRO A 309 20.61 -8.10 -10.89
CA PRO A 309 21.96 -8.49 -10.51
C PRO A 309 22.02 -9.78 -9.67
N ASP A 310 20.93 -10.13 -9.00
CA ASP A 310 20.77 -11.33 -8.19
C ASP A 310 20.07 -12.50 -8.93
N GLY A 311 19.62 -12.27 -10.18
CA GLY A 311 18.94 -13.28 -11.00
C GLY A 311 17.51 -13.60 -10.59
N SER A 312 16.92 -12.84 -9.65
CA SER A 312 15.59 -13.10 -9.11
C SER A 312 14.48 -12.94 -10.16
N ILE A 313 14.56 -11.90 -11.00
CA ILE A 313 13.60 -11.64 -12.06
C ILE A 313 13.69 -12.69 -13.16
N THR A 314 14.91 -13.08 -13.54
CA THR A 314 15.14 -14.17 -14.50
C THR A 314 14.60 -15.50 -13.99
N THR A 315 14.81 -15.81 -12.73
CA THR A 315 14.27 -17.02 -12.09
C THR A 315 12.73 -17.01 -12.09
N LYS A 316 12.13 -15.88 -11.74
CA LYS A 316 10.68 -15.69 -11.80
C LYS A 316 10.16 -15.82 -13.23
N ALA A 317 10.85 -15.27 -14.22
CA ALA A 317 10.48 -15.41 -15.61
C ALA A 317 10.47 -16.90 -16.05
N LYS A 318 11.44 -17.69 -15.63
CA LYS A 318 11.48 -19.14 -15.91
C LYS A 318 10.25 -19.87 -15.40
N SER A 319 9.76 -19.54 -14.23
CA SER A 319 8.55 -20.14 -13.67
C SER A 319 7.26 -19.77 -14.40
N LEU A 320 7.29 -18.74 -15.24
CA LEU A 320 6.15 -18.22 -15.98
C LEU A 320 6.16 -18.63 -17.46
N VAL A 321 7.12 -19.43 -17.91
CA VAL A 321 7.12 -19.97 -19.28
C VAL A 321 5.87 -20.83 -19.48
N GLY A 322 5.16 -20.61 -20.59
CA GLY A 322 3.87 -21.23 -20.89
C GLY A 322 2.65 -20.47 -20.36
N SER A 323 2.85 -19.38 -19.63
CA SER A 323 1.77 -18.56 -19.07
C SER A 323 1.65 -17.22 -19.77
N ARG A 324 0.47 -16.61 -19.68
CA ARG A 324 0.31 -15.19 -20.07
C ARG A 324 0.98 -14.31 -19.02
N ILE A 325 1.67 -13.28 -19.50
CA ILE A 325 2.46 -12.41 -18.63
C ILE A 325 2.17 -10.93 -18.88
N ARG A 326 2.40 -10.15 -17.82
CA ARG A 326 2.54 -8.69 -17.92
C ARG A 326 3.96 -8.31 -17.53
N THR A 327 4.52 -7.33 -18.21
CA THR A 327 5.84 -6.76 -17.90
C THR A 327 5.73 -5.28 -17.61
N THR A 328 6.52 -4.80 -16.63
CA THR A 328 6.72 -3.36 -16.50
C THR A 328 7.81 -2.95 -17.47
N CYS A 329 7.51 -2.01 -18.37
CA CYS A 329 8.46 -1.46 -19.31
C CYS A 329 9.24 -0.30 -18.69
N TRP A 330 10.46 -0.08 -19.17
CA TRP A 330 11.26 1.07 -18.83
C TRP A 330 11.50 1.91 -20.08
N ASP A 331 11.25 3.21 -19.96
CA ASP A 331 11.44 4.17 -21.03
C ASP A 331 12.51 5.17 -20.60
N PRO A 332 13.70 5.18 -21.24
CA PRO A 332 14.73 6.14 -20.88
C PRO A 332 14.26 7.56 -21.16
N LYS A 333 14.60 8.48 -20.26
CA LYS A 333 14.24 9.91 -20.36
C LYS A 333 14.64 10.52 -21.71
N ASP A 334 15.74 10.02 -22.29
CA ASP A 334 16.30 10.54 -23.56
C ASP A 334 15.66 9.94 -24.82
N SER A 335 14.76 9.00 -24.69
CA SER A 335 14.10 8.33 -25.81
C SER A 335 12.70 7.86 -25.44
N PRO A 336 11.80 8.76 -25.04
CA PRO A 336 10.44 8.41 -24.61
C PRO A 336 9.69 7.73 -25.76
N GLY A 337 8.96 6.66 -25.45
CA GLY A 337 8.16 5.86 -26.39
C GLY A 337 8.96 4.90 -27.28
N ARG A 338 10.28 5.06 -27.40
CA ARG A 338 11.12 4.21 -28.27
C ARG A 338 11.43 2.85 -27.65
N TRP A 339 11.54 2.80 -26.34
CA TRP A 339 11.95 1.61 -25.59
C TRP A 339 10.76 0.79 -25.13
N SER A 340 9.66 1.43 -24.77
CA SER A 340 8.40 0.75 -24.45
C SER A 340 7.84 -0.02 -25.65
N SER A 341 7.95 0.55 -26.85
CA SER A 341 7.53 -0.12 -28.09
C SER A 341 8.47 -1.23 -28.56
N GLN A 342 9.71 -1.26 -28.08
CA GLN A 342 10.73 -2.29 -28.44
C GLN A 342 10.94 -3.36 -27.38
N GLY A 343 10.12 -3.37 -26.30
CA GLY A 343 10.10 -4.48 -25.39
C GLY A 343 11.23 -4.53 -24.37
N TYR A 344 11.62 -3.40 -23.77
CA TYR A 344 12.42 -3.42 -22.55
C TYR A 344 11.54 -3.61 -21.34
N PHE A 345 11.95 -4.44 -20.38
CA PHE A 345 11.18 -4.68 -19.16
C PHE A 345 12.08 -4.58 -17.91
N ARG A 346 11.47 -4.32 -16.77
CA ARG A 346 12.11 -4.24 -15.45
C ARG A 346 11.59 -5.29 -14.49
N ASN A 347 10.39 -5.78 -14.69
CA ASN A 347 9.79 -6.83 -13.87
C ASN A 347 8.75 -7.59 -14.67
N ILE A 348 8.40 -8.80 -14.20
CA ILE A 348 7.49 -9.74 -14.84
C ILE A 348 6.47 -10.25 -13.83
N TYR A 349 5.22 -10.40 -14.27
CA TYR A 349 4.10 -10.88 -13.48
C TYR A 349 3.26 -11.84 -14.33
N ALA A 350 2.61 -12.82 -13.67
CA ALA A 350 1.52 -13.54 -14.32
C ALA A 350 0.41 -12.54 -14.72
N ALA A 351 -0.15 -12.69 -15.91
CA ALA A 351 -1.40 -12.02 -16.27
C ALA A 351 -2.54 -12.88 -15.73
N GLU A 352 -3.46 -12.25 -15.02
CA GLU A 352 -4.70 -12.89 -14.56
C GLU A 352 -5.60 -13.24 -15.74
#